data_2e84996ea254b0bb32473ad99d3662c7
#
_entry.id   2e84996ea254b0bb32473ad99d3662c7
#
_cell.length_a   1.000
_cell.length_b   1.000
_cell.length_c   1.000
_cell.angle_alpha   90.00
_cell.angle_beta   90.00
_cell.angle_gamma   90.00
#
_symmetry.space_group_name_H-M   'P 1'
#
loop_
_entity.id
_entity.type
_entity.pdbx_description
1 polymer ?
#
loop_
_entity_poly.entity_id
_entity_poly.type
_entity_poly.pdbx_seq_one_letter_code
_entity_poly.pdbx_strand_id
1 'polypeptide(L)'
;KFGERAYGAFCYDYTIKTFAYYISSDFGPKEIQEQIRHVDFMPTILDQLNIELDGNFKPLDGVSLIPLINAKPFNEKIAYTETANPLDASAPPKEPNTKSVRTSKWKLIYNEYNNTKELYNLEKDSAETNNLINSGLEIEEFLWNEFLRIQNG
;
A
#
# COMPACT_ATOMS: atom_id res chain seq x y z
N LYS A 1 7.29 2.82 18.62
CA LYS A 1 6.59 4.09 18.86
C LYS A 1 5.16 3.86 19.35
N PHE A 2 4.43 2.96 18.72
CA PHE A 2 3.02 2.67 19.04
C PHE A 2 2.83 1.39 19.88
N GLY A 3 3.88 0.93 20.58
CA GLY A 3 3.82 -0.27 21.42
C GLY A 3 3.83 -1.58 20.65
N GLU A 4 4.16 -1.55 19.37
CA GLU A 4 4.30 -2.75 18.54
C GLU A 4 5.40 -3.65 19.10
N ARG A 5 5.04 -4.89 19.46
CA ARG A 5 5.95 -5.90 19.99
C ARG A 5 6.34 -6.97 18.98
N ALA A 6 5.62 -6.99 17.85
CA ALA A 6 5.84 -7.93 16.75
C ALA A 6 5.92 -7.17 15.43
N TYR A 7 6.70 -7.65 14.48
CA TYR A 7 6.79 -7.04 13.16
C TYR A 7 5.46 -7.19 12.40
N GLY A 8 5.02 -6.09 11.77
CA GLY A 8 3.86 -6.11 10.88
C GLY A 8 2.52 -6.21 11.59
N ALA A 9 2.43 -5.87 12.88
CA ALA A 9 1.17 -5.87 13.60
C ALA A 9 0.25 -4.68 13.25
N PHE A 10 0.84 -3.58 12.80
CA PHE A 10 0.12 -2.36 12.42
C PHE A 10 0.48 -1.95 10.99
N CYS A 11 -0.41 -1.17 10.37
CA CYS A 11 -0.23 -0.67 9.00
C CYS A 11 0.42 0.73 8.94
N TYR A 12 1.24 1.12 9.92
CA TYR A 12 1.97 2.37 9.88
C TYR A 12 3.18 2.32 8.93
N ASP A 13 3.54 3.46 8.32
CA ASP A 13 4.63 3.53 7.36
C ASP A 13 5.97 3.04 7.91
N TYR A 14 6.26 3.27 9.19
CA TYR A 14 7.49 2.76 9.81
C TYR A 14 7.61 1.21 9.79
N THR A 15 6.48 0.51 9.63
CA THR A 15 6.41 -0.95 9.55
C THR A 15 6.31 -1.45 8.12
N ILE A 16 5.46 -0.81 7.29
CA ILE A 16 5.07 -1.33 5.98
C ILE A 16 5.75 -0.65 4.80
N LYS A 17 6.26 0.58 4.97
CA LYS A 17 6.96 1.29 3.89
C LYS A 17 8.35 0.69 3.70
N THR A 18 8.58 0.17 2.51
CA THR A 18 9.87 -0.37 2.10
C THR A 18 10.46 0.46 0.97
N PHE A 19 11.71 0.19 0.65
CA PHE A 19 12.36 0.70 -0.56
C PHE A 19 12.65 -0.45 -1.51
N ALA A 20 12.82 -0.13 -2.80
CA ALA A 20 13.18 -1.11 -3.79
C ALA A 20 14.27 -0.58 -4.71
N TYR A 21 15.15 -1.47 -5.13
CA TYR A 21 16.08 -1.23 -6.23
C TYR A 21 15.71 -2.13 -7.40
N TYR A 22 15.56 -1.53 -8.57
CA TYR A 22 15.35 -2.24 -9.82
C TYR A 22 16.60 -2.06 -10.69
N ILE A 23 17.35 -3.13 -10.88
CA ILE A 23 18.63 -3.11 -11.58
C ILE A 23 18.46 -3.77 -12.94
N SER A 24 18.73 -3.03 -13.99
CA SER A 24 18.68 -3.49 -15.38
C SER A 24 19.71 -2.74 -16.22
N SER A 25 20.25 -3.40 -17.23
CA SER A 25 21.10 -2.76 -18.23
C SER A 25 20.37 -1.77 -19.14
N ASP A 26 19.05 -1.84 -19.18
CA ASP A 26 18.21 -1.05 -20.08
C ASP A 26 17.91 0.36 -19.55
N PHE A 27 18.20 0.59 -18.27
CA PHE A 27 17.88 1.86 -17.59
C PHE A 27 19.12 2.43 -16.92
N GLY A 28 19.29 3.74 -17.08
CA GLY A 28 20.28 4.49 -16.31
C GLY A 28 19.85 4.71 -14.85
N PRO A 29 20.79 5.16 -13.98
CA PRO A 29 20.47 5.47 -12.60
C PRO A 29 19.38 6.54 -12.51
N LYS A 30 18.34 6.27 -11.73
CA LYS A 30 17.22 7.17 -11.49
C LYS A 30 16.62 6.92 -10.13
N GLU A 31 16.22 7.97 -9.45
CA GLU A 31 15.40 7.90 -8.23
C GLU A 31 13.95 8.23 -8.59
N ILE A 32 13.03 7.41 -8.11
CA ILE A 32 11.58 7.53 -8.32
C ILE A 32 10.95 7.79 -6.97
N GLN A 33 10.24 8.90 -6.84
CA GLN A 33 9.61 9.33 -5.58
C GLN A 33 8.13 8.92 -5.49
N GLU A 34 7.54 8.53 -6.62
CA GLU A 34 6.15 8.11 -6.69
C GLU A 34 5.93 6.83 -5.90
N GLN A 35 4.76 6.69 -5.31
CA GLN A 35 4.36 5.48 -4.64
C GLN A 35 4.21 4.33 -5.65
N ILE A 36 4.86 3.22 -5.36
CA ILE A 36 4.70 1.94 -6.05
C ILE A 36 4.27 0.86 -5.06
N ARG A 37 3.83 -0.28 -5.57
CA ARG A 37 3.35 -1.40 -4.75
C ARG A 37 4.15 -2.66 -5.06
N HIS A 38 4.26 -3.57 -4.12
CA HIS A 38 4.95 -4.85 -4.34
C HIS A 38 4.34 -5.66 -5.49
N VAL A 39 3.00 -5.60 -5.65
CA VAL A 39 2.29 -6.28 -6.74
C VAL A 39 2.66 -5.75 -8.13
N ASP A 40 3.27 -4.57 -8.23
CA ASP A 40 3.67 -3.94 -9.49
C ASP A 40 4.99 -4.53 -10.05
N PHE A 41 5.77 -5.27 -9.26
CA PHE A 41 7.05 -5.81 -9.72
C PHE A 41 6.89 -6.89 -10.79
N MET A 42 5.96 -7.83 -10.59
CA MET A 42 5.76 -8.92 -11.57
C MET A 42 5.36 -8.38 -12.94
N PRO A 43 4.32 -7.54 -13.09
CA PRO A 43 3.99 -6.97 -14.40
C PRO A 43 5.10 -6.12 -14.98
N THR A 44 5.93 -5.45 -14.16
CA THR A 44 7.09 -4.69 -14.63
C THR A 44 8.16 -5.59 -15.26
N ILE A 45 8.47 -6.71 -14.61
CA ILE A 45 9.44 -7.69 -15.13
C ILE A 45 8.94 -8.31 -16.43
N LEU A 46 7.67 -8.71 -16.47
CA LEU A 46 7.07 -9.30 -17.66
C LEU A 46 7.08 -8.33 -18.84
N ASP A 47 6.71 -7.07 -18.60
CA ASP A 47 6.72 -6.00 -19.60
C ASP A 47 8.13 -5.75 -20.14
N GLN A 48 9.14 -5.64 -19.27
CA GLN A 48 10.52 -5.45 -19.68
C GLN A 48 11.04 -6.62 -20.55
N LEU A 49 10.66 -7.84 -20.20
CA LEU A 49 11.09 -9.05 -20.91
C LEU A 49 10.22 -9.35 -22.14
N ASN A 50 9.20 -8.54 -22.43
CA ASN A 50 8.20 -8.77 -23.47
C ASN A 50 7.55 -10.16 -23.36
N ILE A 51 7.23 -10.57 -22.12
CA ILE A 51 6.56 -11.83 -21.84
C ILE A 51 5.06 -11.55 -21.66
N GLU A 52 4.26 -12.10 -22.55
CA GLU A 52 2.80 -12.09 -22.43
C GLU A 52 2.33 -13.32 -21.63
N LEU A 53 1.46 -13.08 -20.65
CA LEU A 53 0.77 -14.18 -19.96
C LEU A 53 -0.34 -14.72 -20.87
N ASP A 54 -0.44 -16.03 -20.98
CA ASP A 54 -1.54 -16.65 -21.71
C ASP A 54 -2.88 -16.47 -20.96
N GLY A 55 -4.01 -16.71 -21.67
CA GLY A 55 -5.35 -16.49 -21.11
C GLY A 55 -5.74 -17.42 -19.96
N ASN A 56 -4.88 -18.38 -19.55
CA ASN A 56 -5.12 -19.24 -18.40
C ASN A 56 -4.70 -18.60 -17.08
N PHE A 57 -3.91 -17.53 -17.12
CA PHE A 57 -3.52 -16.78 -15.93
C PHE A 57 -4.58 -15.75 -15.55
N LYS A 58 -4.83 -15.62 -14.26
CA LYS A 58 -5.65 -14.51 -13.75
C LYS A 58 -4.96 -13.17 -14.07
N PRO A 59 -5.72 -12.11 -14.36
CA PRO A 59 -5.15 -10.77 -14.45
C PRO A 59 -4.34 -10.43 -13.20
N LEU A 60 -3.20 -9.78 -13.40
CA LEU A 60 -2.36 -9.32 -12.30
C LEU A 60 -2.98 -8.09 -11.64
N ASP A 61 -2.95 -8.01 -10.31
CA ASP A 61 -3.43 -6.85 -9.55
C ASP A 61 -2.50 -5.64 -9.68
N GLY A 62 -1.26 -5.88 -10.09
CA GLY A 62 -0.25 -4.86 -10.31
C GLY A 62 -0.30 -4.26 -11.71
N VAL A 63 0.45 -3.18 -11.90
CA VAL A 63 0.67 -2.51 -13.19
C VAL A 63 2.16 -2.40 -13.47
N SER A 64 2.54 -2.40 -14.75
CA SER A 64 3.92 -2.18 -15.13
C SER A 64 4.40 -0.79 -14.73
N LEU A 65 5.59 -0.71 -14.14
CA LEU A 65 6.29 0.52 -13.79
C LEU A 65 7.19 1.04 -14.92
N ILE A 66 7.29 0.33 -16.05
CA ILE A 66 8.09 0.75 -17.20
C ILE A 66 7.73 2.16 -17.69
N PRO A 67 6.45 2.56 -17.78
CA PRO A 67 6.10 3.94 -18.10
C PRO A 67 6.69 4.95 -17.11
N LEU A 68 6.61 4.67 -15.81
CA LEU A 68 7.15 5.52 -14.74
C LEU A 68 8.70 5.60 -14.82
N ILE A 69 9.37 4.48 -15.01
CA ILE A 69 10.83 4.43 -15.21
C ILE A 69 11.24 5.27 -16.42
N ASN A 70 10.46 5.29 -17.48
CA ASN A 70 10.70 6.08 -18.69
C ASN A 70 10.17 7.52 -18.62
N ALA A 71 9.81 8.01 -17.42
CA ALA A 71 9.26 9.36 -17.20
C ALA A 71 8.01 9.68 -18.05
N LYS A 72 7.22 8.66 -18.36
CA LYS A 72 5.91 8.82 -19.00
C LYS A 72 4.82 9.08 -17.93
N PRO A 73 3.67 9.63 -18.32
CA PRO A 73 2.55 9.78 -17.40
C PRO A 73 2.21 8.46 -16.70
N PHE A 74 2.10 8.52 -15.39
CA PHE A 74 1.78 7.36 -14.54
C PHE A 74 0.66 7.75 -13.57
N ASN A 75 -0.40 6.95 -13.55
CA ASN A 75 -1.50 7.13 -12.61
C ASN A 75 -1.22 6.31 -11.37
N GLU A 76 -0.95 6.99 -10.27
CA GLU A 76 -0.78 6.36 -8.96
C GLU A 76 -1.96 5.44 -8.63
N LYS A 77 -1.65 4.28 -8.10
CA LYS A 77 -2.63 3.30 -7.66
C LYS A 77 -2.71 3.28 -6.15
N ILE A 78 -3.91 3.07 -5.63
CA ILE A 78 -4.10 2.84 -4.20
C ILE A 78 -3.28 1.62 -3.77
N ALA A 79 -2.45 1.80 -2.76
CA ALA A 79 -1.77 0.69 -2.10
C ALA A 79 -2.66 0.16 -0.98
N TYR A 80 -2.95 -1.14 -1.04
CA TYR A 80 -3.67 -1.86 -0.01
C TYR A 80 -2.69 -2.73 0.78
N THR A 81 -2.86 -2.74 2.09
CA THR A 81 -2.07 -3.59 2.99
C THR A 81 -2.99 -4.14 4.07
N GLU A 82 -2.79 -5.41 4.39
CA GLU A 82 -3.45 -6.05 5.52
C GLU A 82 -2.43 -6.77 6.40
N THR A 83 -2.72 -6.82 7.69
CA THR A 83 -1.87 -7.47 8.69
C THR A 83 -2.71 -8.06 9.81
N ALA A 84 -2.15 -9.09 10.45
CA ALA A 84 -2.73 -9.72 11.61
C ALA A 84 -2.14 -9.10 12.89
N ASN A 85 -2.88 -8.17 13.51
CA ASN A 85 -2.50 -7.60 14.79
C ASN A 85 -2.83 -8.61 15.90
N PRO A 86 -1.83 -9.19 16.59
CA PRO A 86 -2.07 -10.08 17.71
C PRO A 86 -2.53 -9.27 18.92
N LEU A 87 -3.81 -9.29 19.19
CA LEU A 87 -4.40 -8.66 20.35
C LEU A 87 -4.01 -9.35 21.64
N ASP A 88 -3.77 -10.64 21.54
CA ASP A 88 -3.16 -11.48 22.56
C ASP A 88 -1.91 -12.13 21.96
N ALA A 89 -0.75 -11.93 22.58
CA ALA A 89 0.51 -12.51 22.12
C ALA A 89 0.50 -14.04 22.10
N SER A 90 -0.40 -14.68 22.84
CA SER A 90 -0.55 -16.14 22.88
C SER A 90 -1.48 -16.70 21.80
N ALA A 91 -2.30 -15.86 21.19
CA ALA A 91 -3.29 -16.26 20.21
C ALA A 91 -3.40 -15.24 19.06
N PRO A 92 -2.46 -15.24 18.09
CA PRO A 92 -2.57 -14.37 16.93
C PRO A 92 -3.84 -14.68 16.13
N PRO A 93 -4.49 -13.67 15.54
CA PRO A 93 -5.67 -13.88 14.72
C PRO A 93 -5.33 -14.77 13.52
N LYS A 94 -6.28 -15.60 13.12
CA LYS A 94 -6.14 -16.48 11.95
C LYS A 94 -6.20 -15.70 10.63
N GLU A 95 -6.88 -14.54 10.65
CA GLU A 95 -7.08 -13.68 9.50
C GLU A 95 -6.61 -12.25 9.80
N PRO A 96 -6.22 -11.48 8.77
CA PRO A 96 -5.87 -10.08 8.93
C PRO A 96 -7.01 -9.29 9.57
N ASN A 97 -6.70 -8.50 10.58
CA ASN A 97 -7.66 -7.67 11.32
C ASN A 97 -7.29 -6.19 11.35
N THR A 98 -6.18 -5.81 10.75
CA THR A 98 -5.78 -4.42 10.54
C THR A 98 -5.45 -4.23 9.08
N LYS A 99 -6.07 -3.27 8.45
CA LYS A 99 -5.98 -3.04 7.02
C LYS A 99 -5.76 -1.57 6.73
N SER A 100 -5.14 -1.26 5.61
CA SER A 100 -4.96 0.12 5.20
C SER A 100 -5.07 0.31 3.69
N VAL A 101 -5.50 1.51 3.30
CA VAL A 101 -5.39 2.06 1.95
C VAL A 101 -4.55 3.32 1.99
N ARG A 102 -3.66 3.46 1.00
CA ARG A 102 -2.65 4.51 0.96
C ARG A 102 -2.50 5.08 -0.45
N THR A 103 -2.35 6.39 -0.51
CA THR A 103 -1.79 7.14 -1.63
C THR A 103 -0.42 7.69 -1.22
N SER A 104 0.29 8.36 -2.11
CA SER A 104 1.53 9.10 -1.76
C SER A 104 1.31 10.11 -0.63
N LYS A 105 0.11 10.69 -0.50
CA LYS A 105 -0.21 11.81 0.41
C LYS A 105 -1.06 11.43 1.61
N TRP A 106 -1.87 10.39 1.50
CA TRP A 106 -2.88 10.08 2.51
C TRP A 106 -2.90 8.59 2.82
N LYS A 107 -3.24 8.27 4.06
CA LYS A 107 -3.45 6.89 4.50
C LYS A 107 -4.66 6.82 5.41
N LEU A 108 -5.50 5.81 5.16
CA LEU A 108 -6.55 5.39 6.07
C LEU A 108 -6.22 3.99 6.59
N ILE A 109 -6.24 3.81 7.90
CA ILE A 109 -6.06 2.52 8.58
C ILE A 109 -7.39 2.15 9.21
N TYR A 110 -7.79 0.90 9.04
CA TYR A 110 -8.96 0.33 9.69
C TYR A 110 -8.57 -0.88 10.53
N ASN A 111 -8.92 -0.83 11.81
CA ASN A 111 -8.76 -1.95 12.71
C ASN A 111 -10.15 -2.58 12.95
N GLU A 112 -10.34 -3.77 12.40
CA GLU A 112 -11.62 -4.49 12.45
C GLU A 112 -11.98 -4.93 13.87
N TYR A 113 -10.99 -5.29 14.68
CA TYR A 113 -11.24 -5.75 16.02
C TYR A 113 -11.85 -4.69 16.92
N ASN A 114 -11.31 -3.47 16.86
CA ASN A 114 -11.79 -2.35 17.67
C ASN A 114 -12.85 -1.54 16.93
N ASN A 115 -13.11 -1.85 15.66
CA ASN A 115 -13.92 -1.04 14.77
C ASN A 115 -13.49 0.43 14.75
N THR A 116 -12.17 0.67 14.70
CA THR A 116 -11.59 2.01 14.72
C THR A 116 -10.95 2.35 13.39
N LYS A 117 -11.01 3.63 13.03
CA LYS A 117 -10.35 4.18 11.85
C LYS A 117 -9.34 5.24 12.25
N GLU A 118 -8.31 5.37 11.43
CA GLU A 118 -7.31 6.42 11.54
C GLU A 118 -7.06 7.00 10.16
N LEU A 119 -6.88 8.32 10.07
CA LEU A 119 -6.60 9.03 8.84
C LEU A 119 -5.37 9.92 9.02
N TYR A 120 -4.41 9.82 8.11
CA TYR A 120 -3.16 10.57 8.18
C TYR A 120 -2.84 11.29 6.88
N ASN A 121 -2.37 12.53 7.01
CA ASN A 121 -1.77 13.27 5.91
C ASN A 121 -0.26 13.04 5.92
N LEU A 122 0.24 12.12 5.10
CA LEU A 122 1.64 11.70 5.09
C LEU A 122 2.61 12.78 4.58
N GLU A 123 2.10 13.76 3.83
CA GLU A 123 2.88 14.91 3.35
C GLU A 123 3.22 15.88 4.48
N LYS A 124 2.31 16.04 5.45
CA LYS A 124 2.47 16.95 6.58
C LYS A 124 2.88 16.24 7.88
N ASP A 125 2.56 14.97 7.98
CA ASP A 125 2.77 14.13 9.16
C ASP A 125 3.25 12.73 8.72
N SER A 126 4.48 12.66 8.24
CA SER A 126 5.10 11.39 7.83
C SER A 126 5.31 10.41 8.99
N ALA A 127 5.17 10.89 10.21
CA ALA A 127 5.32 10.09 11.42
C ALA A 127 3.99 9.52 11.93
N GLU A 128 2.86 9.84 11.28
CA GLU A 128 1.52 9.33 11.59
C GLU A 128 1.17 9.55 13.08
N THR A 129 1.32 10.76 13.55
CA THR A 129 1.09 11.14 14.96
C THR A 129 -0.18 11.92 15.19
N ASN A 130 -0.74 12.51 14.15
CA ASN A 130 -1.95 13.33 14.20
C ASN A 130 -3.08 12.67 13.42
N ASN A 131 -3.93 11.92 14.12
CA ASN A 131 -5.08 11.27 13.50
C ASN A 131 -6.16 12.29 13.15
N LEU A 132 -6.51 12.38 11.87
CA LEU A 132 -7.47 13.32 11.27
C LEU A 132 -8.84 12.68 11.02
N ILE A 133 -9.12 11.48 11.54
CA ILE A 133 -10.41 10.83 11.35
C ILE A 133 -11.55 11.73 11.92
N ASN A 134 -12.69 11.75 11.26
CA ASN A 134 -13.85 12.59 11.60
C ASN A 134 -13.58 14.11 11.54
N SER A 135 -12.54 14.54 10.83
CA SER A 135 -12.26 15.98 10.63
C SER A 135 -13.08 16.60 9.50
N GLY A 136 -13.99 15.86 8.88
CA GLY A 136 -14.85 16.33 7.78
C GLY A 136 -14.11 16.50 6.45
N LEU A 137 -12.99 15.81 6.25
CA LEU A 137 -12.22 15.85 5.01
C LEU A 137 -12.80 14.89 3.98
N GLU A 138 -13.05 15.36 2.76
CA GLU A 138 -13.57 14.53 1.65
C GLU A 138 -12.68 13.33 1.34
N ILE A 139 -11.38 13.43 1.58
CA ILE A 139 -10.42 12.34 1.38
C ILE A 139 -10.73 11.12 2.26
N GLU A 140 -11.35 11.31 3.42
CA GLU A 140 -11.75 10.22 4.31
C GLU A 140 -12.78 9.32 3.63
N GLU A 141 -13.81 9.92 3.04
CA GLU A 141 -14.85 9.20 2.31
C GLU A 141 -14.28 8.52 1.06
N PHE A 142 -13.45 9.22 0.31
CA PHE A 142 -12.78 8.66 -0.86
C PHE A 142 -11.97 7.40 -0.51
N LEU A 143 -11.09 7.48 0.49
CA LEU A 143 -10.26 6.34 0.88
C LEU A 143 -11.09 5.20 1.46
N TRP A 144 -12.15 5.51 2.19
CA TRP A 144 -13.05 4.49 2.71
C TRP A 144 -13.79 3.74 1.60
N ASN A 145 -14.25 4.45 0.58
CA ASN A 145 -14.89 3.83 -0.58
C ASN A 145 -13.90 2.96 -1.38
N GLU A 146 -12.66 3.40 -1.55
CA GLU A 146 -11.61 2.59 -2.17
C GLU A 146 -11.28 1.33 -1.34
N PHE A 147 -11.22 1.47 -0.01
CA PHE A 147 -11.06 0.34 0.89
C PHE A 147 -12.17 -0.70 0.69
N LEU A 148 -13.44 -0.28 0.72
CA LEU A 148 -14.59 -1.16 0.52
C LEU A 148 -14.59 -1.80 -0.88
N ARG A 149 -14.20 -1.07 -1.91
CA ARG A 149 -14.09 -1.59 -3.27
C ARG A 149 -13.08 -2.73 -3.36
N ILE A 150 -11.91 -2.58 -2.72
CA ILE A 150 -10.87 -3.61 -2.72
C ILE A 150 -11.28 -4.84 -1.91
N GLN A 151 -11.99 -4.63 -0.79
CA GLN A 151 -12.44 -5.74 0.07
C GLN A 151 -13.54 -6.61 -0.57
N ASN A 152 -14.36 -6.02 -1.45
CA ASN A 152 -15.52 -6.70 -2.04
C ASN A 152 -15.29 -7.20 -3.49
N GLY A 153 -14.11 -6.93 -4.06
CA GLY A 153 -13.75 -7.35 -5.43
C GLY A 153 -12.85 -8.55 -5.45
#